data_8ddb039321b4d19dea202403a8a2e02a
#
_entry.id   8ddb039321b4d19dea202403a8a2e02a
#
_cell.length_a   1.000
_cell.length_b   1.000
_cell.length_c   1.000
_cell.angle_alpha   90.00
_cell.angle_beta   90.00
_cell.angle_gamma   90.00
#
_symmetry.space_group_name_H-M   'P 1'
#
loop_
_entity.id
_entity.type
_entity.pdbx_description
1 polymer ?
#
loop_
_entity_poly.entity_id
_entity_poly.type
_entity_poly.pdbx_seq_one_letter_code
_entity_poly.pdbx_strand_id
1 'polypeptide(L)'
;MLEPQSTALFLLLMVVFCALLVCVALAKQPAVRVLAASVAFVPAMLFGVAAVNKYYDYYQTWGSVAADLSAQGISSVPEIPASASGQQLAAILGKVTGSKTAANEGETVRLTVAGQLSHITRTVLVYLPPQYFQPRYAHSRFPAIELITGYPGQPQDWINVVGVTQTYLTLLHDGVVKPAVLVMPDANGGPRISLQCLNMHDGPQDATFMGVDVQNALAHALRVVPSGRAWGIAGYSEGGYCAANLALIYPDRYGYSGVLSGYFAPLPLDHLGNPLHKVNPFGKNKLARQQNTPTDRLRTLPLNVHLPQFWLGAGSSVHADVSAARGFQQLLLTRQPNIILDVEPGGSHNMATWRALVPPLLEWMTPQLVQAQLHPQRFPGPGAAQHPAGNVRPIPSGASPAATPSAARPGHRPSRRTGAARRHRSA
;
A
#
# COMPACT_ATOMS: atom_id res chain seq x y z
N MET A 1 -2.12 -6.07 32.86
CA MET A 1 -2.32 -4.67 32.39
C MET A 1 -3.61 -4.60 31.62
N LEU A 2 -4.28 -3.44 31.61
CA LEU A 2 -5.47 -3.20 30.79
C LEU A 2 -5.03 -2.87 29.37
N GLU A 3 -4.76 -3.88 28.56
CA GLU A 3 -4.38 -3.68 27.15
C GLU A 3 -5.55 -3.17 26.30
N PRO A 4 -5.32 -2.49 25.16
CA PRO A 4 -6.37 -1.92 24.31
C PRO A 4 -7.43 -2.93 23.85
N GLN A 5 -7.07 -4.21 23.78
CA GLN A 5 -7.96 -5.32 23.38
C GLN A 5 -8.64 -6.02 24.55
N SER A 6 -8.25 -5.68 25.81
CA SER A 6 -8.70 -6.45 26.98
C SER A 6 -10.19 -6.23 27.25
N THR A 7 -10.92 -7.34 27.51
CA THR A 7 -12.30 -7.28 27.96
C THR A 7 -12.44 -6.49 29.27
N ALA A 8 -11.41 -6.52 30.12
CA ALA A 8 -11.38 -5.77 31.36
C ALA A 8 -11.43 -4.24 31.15
N LEU A 9 -10.72 -3.73 30.10
CA LEU A 9 -10.81 -2.31 29.74
C LEU A 9 -12.24 -1.94 29.30
N PHE A 10 -12.87 -2.78 28.48
CA PHE A 10 -14.25 -2.55 28.05
C PHE A 10 -15.24 -2.50 29.21
N LEU A 11 -15.13 -3.48 30.11
CA LEU A 11 -15.98 -3.54 31.32
C LEU A 11 -15.76 -2.32 32.22
N LEU A 12 -14.49 -1.91 32.40
CA LEU A 12 -14.17 -0.72 33.19
C LEU A 12 -14.80 0.55 32.58
N LEU A 13 -14.62 0.78 31.27
CA LEU A 13 -15.19 1.95 30.59
C LEU A 13 -16.73 1.95 30.67
N MET A 14 -17.36 0.78 30.51
CA MET A 14 -18.79 0.62 30.62
C MET A 14 -19.28 0.91 32.05
N VAL A 15 -18.62 0.37 33.07
CA VAL A 15 -18.99 0.60 34.49
C VAL A 15 -18.84 2.09 34.84
N VAL A 16 -17.74 2.73 34.47
CA VAL A 16 -17.52 4.16 34.70
C VAL A 16 -18.61 5.00 34.00
N PHE A 17 -18.93 4.68 32.75
CA PHE A 17 -19.98 5.37 32.00
C PHE A 17 -21.34 5.22 32.68
N CYS A 18 -21.74 3.99 33.05
CA CYS A 18 -23.00 3.74 33.77
C CYS A 18 -23.06 4.47 35.12
N ALA A 19 -21.98 4.46 35.90
CA ALA A 19 -21.90 5.18 37.17
C ALA A 19 -22.11 6.68 36.98
N LEU A 20 -21.50 7.28 35.94
CA LEU A 20 -21.72 8.70 35.64
C LEU A 20 -23.17 8.99 35.21
N LEU A 21 -23.80 8.11 34.43
CA LEU A 21 -25.23 8.25 34.10
C LEU A 21 -26.12 8.19 35.33
N VAL A 22 -25.84 7.30 36.29
CA VAL A 22 -26.54 7.25 37.59
C VAL A 22 -26.33 8.57 38.36
N CYS A 23 -25.11 9.11 38.35
CA CYS A 23 -24.87 10.43 38.95
C CYS A 23 -25.70 11.54 38.27
N VAL A 24 -25.80 11.54 36.95
CA VAL A 24 -26.65 12.50 36.23
C VAL A 24 -28.11 12.36 36.65
N ALA A 25 -28.64 11.12 36.78
CA ALA A 25 -30.00 10.85 37.15
C ALA A 25 -30.34 11.26 38.58
N LEU A 26 -29.42 10.99 39.55
CA LEU A 26 -29.67 11.19 40.97
C LEU A 26 -29.23 12.58 41.49
N ALA A 27 -28.41 13.32 40.77
CA ALA A 27 -27.94 14.65 41.21
C ALA A 27 -29.09 15.64 41.32
N LYS A 28 -29.22 16.26 42.50
CA LYS A 28 -30.25 17.30 42.76
C LYS A 28 -29.85 18.66 42.20
N GLN A 29 -28.57 18.94 42.15
CA GLN A 29 -28.02 20.23 41.66
C GLN A 29 -27.82 20.18 40.14
N PRO A 30 -28.35 21.18 39.38
CA PRO A 30 -28.22 21.20 37.92
C PRO A 30 -26.76 21.28 37.45
N ALA A 31 -25.90 22.01 38.17
CA ALA A 31 -24.46 22.09 37.85
C ALA A 31 -23.78 20.72 37.94
N VAL A 32 -24.13 19.88 38.94
CA VAL A 32 -23.58 18.52 39.08
C VAL A 32 -24.05 17.62 37.93
N ARG A 33 -25.32 17.76 37.49
CA ARG A 33 -25.86 17.02 36.33
C ARG A 33 -25.10 17.36 35.07
N VAL A 34 -24.89 18.66 34.79
CA VAL A 34 -24.16 19.10 33.59
C VAL A 34 -22.73 18.59 33.64
N LEU A 35 -22.05 18.72 34.77
CA LEU A 35 -20.67 18.24 34.93
C LEU A 35 -20.59 16.73 34.72
N ALA A 36 -21.45 15.93 35.39
CA ALA A 36 -21.47 14.47 35.24
C ALA A 36 -21.78 14.05 33.79
N ALA A 37 -22.70 14.71 33.11
CA ALA A 37 -23.02 14.45 31.72
C ALA A 37 -21.82 14.76 30.78
N SER A 38 -21.14 15.89 31.01
CA SER A 38 -19.95 16.27 30.24
C SER A 38 -18.80 15.29 30.46
N VAL A 39 -18.58 14.84 31.70
CA VAL A 39 -17.54 13.86 32.04
C VAL A 39 -17.90 12.47 31.48
N ALA A 40 -19.19 12.09 31.45
CA ALA A 40 -19.65 10.81 30.88
C ALA A 40 -19.35 10.67 29.38
N PHE A 41 -19.23 11.79 28.68
CA PHE A 41 -18.84 11.76 27.25
C PHE A 41 -17.47 11.14 27.01
N VAL A 42 -16.52 11.35 27.93
CA VAL A 42 -15.14 10.82 27.81
C VAL A 42 -15.11 9.28 27.80
N PRO A 43 -15.63 8.56 28.81
CA PRO A 43 -15.63 7.09 28.77
C PRO A 43 -16.49 6.52 27.64
N ALA A 44 -17.58 7.22 27.22
CA ALA A 44 -18.36 6.80 26.06
C ALA A 44 -17.54 6.88 24.76
N MET A 45 -16.81 7.98 24.55
CA MET A 45 -15.91 8.13 23.40
C MET A 45 -14.78 7.10 23.43
N LEU A 46 -14.13 6.91 24.58
CA LEU A 46 -13.07 5.91 24.74
C LEU A 46 -13.58 4.49 24.50
N PHE A 47 -14.81 4.18 24.95
CA PHE A 47 -15.45 2.90 24.67
C PHE A 47 -15.66 2.71 23.17
N GLY A 48 -16.16 3.74 22.46
CA GLY A 48 -16.33 3.70 21.00
C GLY A 48 -14.99 3.44 20.27
N VAL A 49 -13.94 4.17 20.65
CA VAL A 49 -12.60 3.98 20.08
C VAL A 49 -12.07 2.57 20.36
N ALA A 50 -12.21 2.08 21.61
CA ALA A 50 -11.81 0.75 21.98
C ALA A 50 -12.61 -0.33 21.22
N ALA A 51 -13.92 -0.12 21.01
CA ALA A 51 -14.77 -1.04 20.25
C ALA A 51 -14.33 -1.14 18.77
N VAL A 52 -14.02 -0.01 18.15
CA VAL A 52 -13.45 0.03 16.79
C VAL A 52 -12.11 -0.69 16.76
N ASN A 53 -11.22 -0.39 17.71
CA ASN A 53 -9.94 -1.08 17.80
C ASN A 53 -10.09 -2.60 17.96
N LYS A 54 -11.04 -3.04 18.79
CA LYS A 54 -11.32 -4.47 18.98
C LYS A 54 -11.89 -5.13 17.72
N TYR A 55 -12.73 -4.45 16.98
CA TYR A 55 -13.31 -4.97 15.73
C TYR A 55 -12.24 -5.17 14.64
N TYR A 56 -11.37 -4.18 14.45
CA TYR A 56 -10.29 -4.25 13.48
C TYR A 56 -9.04 -4.97 14.00
N ASP A 57 -8.97 -5.22 15.32
CA ASP A 57 -7.81 -5.78 16.01
C ASP A 57 -6.51 -5.04 15.67
N TYR A 58 -6.58 -3.70 15.64
CA TYR A 58 -5.48 -2.88 15.13
C TYR A 58 -4.35 -2.80 16.16
N TYR A 59 -4.59 -2.19 17.34
CA TYR A 59 -3.60 -2.09 18.40
C TYR A 59 -3.81 -3.17 19.45
N GLN A 60 -2.86 -4.09 19.59
CA GLN A 60 -2.90 -5.14 20.60
C GLN A 60 -2.38 -4.66 21.97
N THR A 61 -1.41 -3.75 21.97
CA THR A 61 -0.74 -3.24 23.16
C THR A 61 -0.70 -1.72 23.19
N TRP A 62 -0.57 -1.14 24.38
CA TRP A 62 -0.33 0.30 24.52
C TRP A 62 1.01 0.72 23.90
N GLY A 63 1.98 -0.19 23.82
CA GLY A 63 3.24 0.03 23.12
C GLY A 63 3.04 0.30 21.65
N SER A 64 2.16 -0.47 20.97
CA SER A 64 1.83 -0.24 19.55
C SER A 64 1.09 1.08 19.33
N VAL A 65 0.17 1.46 20.25
CA VAL A 65 -0.48 2.79 20.22
C VAL A 65 0.55 3.91 20.34
N ALA A 66 1.45 3.80 21.33
CA ALA A 66 2.47 4.82 21.57
C ALA A 66 3.46 4.93 20.40
N ALA A 67 3.86 3.81 19.81
CA ALA A 67 4.75 3.79 18.63
C ALA A 67 4.14 4.51 17.42
N ASP A 68 2.85 4.31 17.20
CA ASP A 68 2.14 4.93 16.08
C ASP A 68 1.88 6.43 16.33
N LEU A 69 1.42 6.80 17.54
CA LEU A 69 1.16 8.20 17.89
C LEU A 69 2.42 9.06 17.97
N SER A 70 3.54 8.49 18.37
CA SER A 70 4.78 9.26 18.55
C SER A 70 5.52 9.50 17.23
N ALA A 71 5.17 8.83 16.15
CA ALA A 71 5.95 8.75 14.92
C ALA A 71 7.45 8.41 15.16
N GLN A 72 7.82 8.14 16.43
CA GLN A 72 9.20 7.92 16.85
C GLN A 72 9.75 6.59 16.34
N GLY A 73 8.88 5.61 16.08
CA GLY A 73 9.28 4.35 15.48
C GLY A 73 9.84 4.49 14.06
N ILE A 74 9.48 5.59 13.35
CA ILE A 74 9.95 5.86 11.98
C ILE A 74 11.01 6.94 11.96
N SER A 75 10.97 7.90 12.87
CA SER A 75 11.97 8.99 12.94
C SER A 75 13.37 8.49 13.32
N SER A 76 13.48 7.35 13.99
CA SER A 76 14.75 6.69 14.31
C SER A 76 15.28 5.78 13.18
N VAL A 77 14.46 5.52 12.16
CA VAL A 77 14.85 4.66 11.02
C VAL A 77 15.84 5.41 10.14
N PRO A 78 17.03 4.83 9.82
CA PRO A 78 18.00 5.46 8.94
C PRO A 78 17.39 5.84 7.59
N GLU A 79 17.54 7.09 7.19
CA GLU A 79 17.00 7.58 5.91
C GLU A 79 18.05 7.54 4.81
N ILE A 80 17.67 6.99 3.67
CA ILE A 80 18.44 7.01 2.43
C ILE A 80 17.73 7.97 1.47
N PRO A 81 18.31 9.16 1.22
CA PRO A 81 17.75 10.12 0.28
C PRO A 81 17.68 9.57 -1.15
N ALA A 82 16.69 9.98 -1.92
CA ALA A 82 16.55 9.60 -3.33
C ALA A 82 17.78 9.95 -4.18
N SER A 83 18.52 11.00 -3.78
CA SER A 83 19.73 11.47 -4.45
C SER A 83 21.03 10.91 -3.86
N ALA A 84 20.95 9.92 -2.95
CA ALA A 84 22.16 9.38 -2.30
C ALA A 84 23.13 8.83 -3.34
N SER A 85 24.35 9.35 -3.35
CA SER A 85 25.44 8.76 -4.13
C SER A 85 25.81 7.38 -3.59
N GLY A 86 26.42 6.54 -4.39
CA GLY A 86 26.88 5.23 -3.93
C GLY A 86 27.75 5.29 -2.67
N GLN A 87 28.55 6.35 -2.49
CA GLN A 87 29.35 6.57 -1.28
C GLN A 87 28.49 6.95 -0.06
N GLN A 88 27.48 7.80 -0.23
CA GLN A 88 26.55 8.16 0.85
C GLN A 88 25.73 6.95 1.29
N LEU A 89 25.23 6.18 0.33
CA LEU A 89 24.54 4.92 0.58
C LEU A 89 25.43 3.95 1.35
N ALA A 90 26.67 3.75 0.90
CA ALA A 90 27.64 2.90 1.58
C ALA A 90 27.94 3.39 2.99
N ALA A 91 28.03 4.71 3.22
CA ALA A 91 28.26 5.29 4.55
C ALA A 91 27.05 5.08 5.50
N ILE A 92 25.83 5.26 4.99
CA ILE A 92 24.60 5.02 5.77
C ILE A 92 24.48 3.53 6.12
N LEU A 93 24.59 2.65 5.12
CA LEU A 93 24.55 1.21 5.33
C LEU A 93 25.74 0.72 6.15
N GLY A 94 26.92 1.36 6.01
CA GLY A 94 28.13 1.05 6.78
C GLY A 94 27.97 1.31 8.28
N LYS A 95 27.29 2.39 8.67
CA LYS A 95 26.93 2.64 10.07
C LYS A 95 26.00 1.55 10.62
N VAL A 96 25.06 1.10 9.80
CA VAL A 96 24.15 0.01 10.14
C VAL A 96 24.85 -1.34 10.13
N THR A 97 25.71 -1.60 9.14
CA THR A 97 26.46 -2.87 8.97
C THR A 97 27.46 -3.11 10.11
N GLY A 98 27.97 -2.06 10.75
CA GLY A 98 28.83 -2.17 11.94
C GLY A 98 28.08 -2.60 13.20
N SER A 99 26.76 -2.66 13.17
CA SER A 99 25.92 -3.08 14.28
C SER A 99 25.86 -4.62 14.34
N LYS A 100 26.25 -5.20 15.47
CA LYS A 100 26.03 -6.63 15.75
C LYS A 100 24.54 -6.99 15.74
N THR A 101 23.69 -6.03 16.11
CA THR A 101 22.24 -6.16 16.11
C THR A 101 21.72 -6.39 14.69
N ALA A 102 22.14 -5.59 13.72
CA ALA A 102 21.69 -5.74 12.32
C ALA A 102 22.08 -7.10 11.70
N ALA A 103 23.24 -7.67 12.08
CA ALA A 103 23.68 -8.98 11.61
C ALA A 103 22.85 -10.16 12.19
N ASN A 104 22.12 -9.91 13.31
CA ASN A 104 21.28 -10.91 13.97
C ASN A 104 19.79 -10.67 13.72
N GLU A 105 19.35 -9.41 13.71
CA GLU A 105 17.94 -9.02 13.70
C GLU A 105 17.49 -8.38 12.37
N GLY A 106 18.44 -8.07 11.47
CA GLY A 106 18.14 -7.25 10.30
C GLY A 106 17.99 -5.78 10.67
N GLU A 107 17.62 -4.97 9.70
CA GLU A 107 17.42 -3.53 9.91
C GLU A 107 16.37 -2.98 8.98
N THR A 108 15.54 -2.08 9.48
CA THR A 108 14.62 -1.30 8.64
C THR A 108 15.27 0.02 8.25
N VAL A 109 15.24 0.34 6.98
CA VAL A 109 15.70 1.63 6.43
C VAL A 109 14.55 2.32 5.71
N ARG A 110 14.62 3.64 5.63
CA ARG A 110 13.65 4.45 4.91
C ARG A 110 14.29 5.03 3.65
N LEU A 111 13.68 4.77 2.50
CA LEU A 111 14.09 5.36 1.24
C LEU A 111 13.04 6.40 0.80
N THR A 112 13.50 7.55 0.34
CA THR A 112 12.67 8.44 -0.47
C THR A 112 12.87 8.06 -1.93
N VAL A 113 11.83 7.54 -2.57
CA VAL A 113 11.85 7.17 -3.99
C VAL A 113 11.22 8.30 -4.80
N ALA A 114 12.01 8.88 -5.70
CA ALA A 114 11.55 9.83 -6.72
C ALA A 114 11.33 9.06 -8.04
N GLY A 115 10.08 8.76 -8.34
CA GLY A 115 9.69 7.98 -9.52
C GLY A 115 9.93 8.74 -10.80
N GLN A 116 10.75 8.15 -11.67
CA GLN A 116 11.15 8.78 -12.94
C GLN A 116 10.03 8.71 -13.99
N LEU A 117 9.18 7.70 -13.88
CA LEU A 117 8.09 7.48 -14.84
C LEU A 117 6.74 7.97 -14.32
N SER A 118 6.50 7.79 -13.03
CA SER A 118 5.25 8.23 -12.38
C SER A 118 5.24 9.70 -11.99
N HIS A 119 6.44 10.31 -11.83
CA HIS A 119 6.66 11.64 -11.24
C HIS A 119 6.13 11.77 -9.80
N ILE A 120 6.03 10.63 -9.10
CA ILE A 120 5.61 10.56 -7.70
C ILE A 120 6.87 10.45 -6.83
N THR A 121 6.90 11.24 -5.75
CA THR A 121 7.95 11.11 -4.73
C THR A 121 7.30 10.70 -3.41
N ARG A 122 7.67 9.50 -2.90
CA ARG A 122 7.15 8.96 -1.65
C ARG A 122 8.18 8.15 -0.89
N THR A 123 7.85 7.94 0.38
CA THR A 123 8.61 7.09 1.29
C THR A 123 8.35 5.61 1.02
N VAL A 124 9.42 4.82 1.10
CA VAL A 124 9.39 3.35 1.08
C VAL A 124 10.16 2.86 2.31
N LEU A 125 9.53 2.09 3.17
CA LEU A 125 10.22 1.37 4.23
C LEU A 125 10.75 0.06 3.68
N VAL A 126 11.98 -0.30 4.04
CA VAL A 126 12.63 -1.51 3.55
C VAL A 126 13.28 -2.24 4.72
N TYR A 127 12.82 -3.45 4.99
CA TYR A 127 13.49 -4.32 5.95
C TYR A 127 14.53 -5.18 5.22
N LEU A 128 15.78 -5.02 5.65
CA LEU A 128 16.94 -5.77 5.19
C LEU A 128 17.19 -6.93 6.16
N PRO A 129 17.14 -8.21 5.71
CA PRO A 129 17.27 -9.36 6.60
C PRO A 129 18.68 -9.47 7.19
N PRO A 130 18.89 -10.20 8.31
CA PRO A 130 20.18 -10.38 8.95
C PRO A 130 21.29 -10.78 7.97
N GLN A 131 20.98 -11.63 7.00
CA GLN A 131 21.92 -12.09 5.97
C GLN A 131 22.47 -10.95 5.11
N TYR A 132 21.72 -9.87 4.96
CA TYR A 132 22.17 -8.69 4.23
C TYR A 132 23.44 -8.07 4.87
N PHE A 133 23.60 -8.21 6.19
CA PHE A 133 24.72 -7.64 6.95
C PHE A 133 25.85 -8.64 7.26
N GLN A 134 25.70 -9.90 6.88
CA GLN A 134 26.69 -10.95 7.15
C GLN A 134 27.76 -11.01 6.04
N PRO A 135 29.05 -11.11 6.38
CA PRO A 135 30.16 -11.09 5.42
C PRO A 135 30.04 -12.14 4.30
N ARG A 136 29.52 -13.33 4.61
CA ARG A 136 29.32 -14.41 3.62
C ARG A 136 28.33 -14.05 2.49
N TYR A 137 27.49 -13.02 2.69
CA TYR A 137 26.53 -12.54 1.71
C TYR A 137 26.88 -11.15 1.14
N ALA A 138 28.11 -10.66 1.35
CA ALA A 138 28.53 -9.32 0.97
C ALA A 138 28.31 -9.00 -0.52
N HIS A 139 28.44 -10.02 -1.38
CA HIS A 139 28.25 -9.90 -2.83
C HIS A 139 26.92 -10.47 -3.33
N SER A 140 26.06 -10.96 -2.42
CA SER A 140 24.77 -11.50 -2.78
C SER A 140 23.75 -10.40 -3.02
N ARG A 141 22.91 -10.55 -4.04
CA ARG A 141 21.65 -9.82 -4.17
C ARG A 141 20.52 -10.68 -3.59
N PHE A 142 19.49 -10.03 -3.11
CA PHE A 142 18.37 -10.69 -2.45
C PHE A 142 17.09 -10.54 -3.29
N PRO A 143 16.23 -11.55 -3.31
CA PRO A 143 14.88 -11.40 -3.82
C PRO A 143 14.12 -10.41 -2.93
N ALA A 144 12.98 -9.89 -3.40
CA ALA A 144 12.20 -8.92 -2.65
C ALA A 144 10.72 -9.25 -2.64
N ILE A 145 10.02 -8.83 -1.59
CA ILE A 145 8.57 -8.91 -1.46
C ILE A 145 8.05 -7.49 -1.19
N GLU A 146 7.24 -7.00 -2.11
CA GLU A 146 6.52 -5.74 -1.96
C GLU A 146 5.24 -5.97 -1.16
N LEU A 147 5.06 -5.24 -0.06
CA LEU A 147 3.98 -5.41 0.91
C LEU A 147 3.09 -4.16 0.91
N ILE A 148 1.87 -4.30 0.43
CA ILE A 148 0.92 -3.21 0.25
C ILE A 148 -0.12 -3.22 1.37
N THR A 149 -0.29 -2.08 2.05
CA THR A 149 -1.31 -1.92 3.09
C THR A 149 -2.72 -1.82 2.53
N GLY A 150 -3.71 -2.11 3.37
CA GLY A 150 -5.10 -1.75 3.10
C GLY A 150 -5.37 -0.25 3.23
N TYR A 151 -6.62 0.15 3.03
CA TYR A 151 -7.09 1.52 3.27
C TYR A 151 -8.06 1.54 4.48
N PRO A 152 -7.93 2.52 5.39
CA PRO A 152 -6.79 3.44 5.54
C PRO A 152 -5.56 2.72 6.08
N GLY A 153 -4.37 3.06 5.59
CA GLY A 153 -3.14 2.42 6.06
C GLY A 153 -1.88 3.12 5.56
N GLN A 154 -0.77 2.81 6.22
CA GLN A 154 0.55 3.35 5.94
C GLN A 154 1.61 2.24 5.98
N PRO A 155 2.79 2.43 5.35
CA PRO A 155 3.85 1.41 5.30
C PRO A 155 4.22 0.81 6.66
N GLN A 156 4.25 1.65 7.72
CA GLN A 156 4.58 1.22 9.08
C GLN A 156 3.57 0.25 9.70
N ASP A 157 2.36 0.16 9.16
CA ASP A 157 1.35 -0.79 9.68
C ASP A 157 1.78 -2.24 9.49
N TRP A 158 2.56 -2.51 8.45
CA TRP A 158 3.16 -3.83 8.27
C TRP A 158 4.12 -4.18 9.43
N ILE A 159 4.84 -3.19 9.98
CA ILE A 159 5.80 -3.37 11.07
C ILE A 159 5.09 -3.34 12.42
N ASN A 160 4.35 -2.24 12.70
CA ASN A 160 3.83 -1.94 14.03
C ASN A 160 2.52 -2.66 14.37
N VAL A 161 1.71 -2.96 13.34
CA VAL A 161 0.37 -3.53 13.50
C VAL A 161 0.34 -4.99 13.08
N VAL A 162 0.82 -5.32 11.89
CA VAL A 162 0.91 -6.70 11.40
C VAL A 162 2.07 -7.45 12.06
N GLY A 163 3.16 -6.77 12.38
CA GLY A 163 4.35 -7.37 13.00
C GLY A 163 5.18 -8.21 12.02
N VAL A 164 5.13 -7.88 10.72
CA VAL A 164 5.72 -8.71 9.67
C VAL A 164 7.22 -8.92 9.84
N THR A 165 7.97 -7.90 10.28
CA THR A 165 9.43 -8.01 10.44
C THR A 165 9.80 -8.97 11.56
N GLN A 166 9.10 -8.93 12.69
CA GLN A 166 9.33 -9.84 13.82
C GLN A 166 8.92 -11.28 13.45
N THR A 167 7.76 -11.44 12.83
CA THR A 167 7.28 -12.74 12.33
C THR A 167 8.29 -13.34 11.34
N TYR A 168 8.71 -12.55 10.36
CA TYR A 168 9.67 -12.98 9.35
C TYR A 168 11.03 -13.34 9.97
N LEU A 169 11.53 -12.56 10.92
CA LEU A 169 12.78 -12.83 11.62
C LEU A 169 12.71 -14.17 12.39
N THR A 170 11.61 -14.43 13.09
CA THR A 170 11.39 -15.71 13.78
C THR A 170 11.43 -16.88 12.80
N LEU A 171 10.66 -16.81 11.71
CA LEU A 171 10.63 -17.84 10.68
C LEU A 171 11.99 -18.03 9.97
N LEU A 172 12.79 -16.96 9.84
CA LEU A 172 14.16 -17.05 9.34
C LEU A 172 15.10 -17.81 10.30
N HIS A 173 14.99 -17.56 11.61
CA HIS A 173 15.78 -18.26 12.61
C HIS A 173 15.41 -19.73 12.69
N ASP A 174 14.14 -20.03 12.54
CA ASP A 174 13.63 -21.42 12.49
C ASP A 174 13.94 -22.13 11.17
N GLY A 175 14.50 -21.41 10.18
CA GLY A 175 14.88 -21.96 8.87
C GLY A 175 13.71 -22.25 7.93
N VAL A 176 12.50 -21.84 8.33
CA VAL A 176 11.24 -22.07 7.60
C VAL A 176 11.15 -21.22 6.33
N VAL A 177 11.57 -19.97 6.43
CA VAL A 177 11.61 -19.04 5.28
C VAL A 177 13.04 -18.80 4.79
N LYS A 178 13.17 -18.19 3.61
CA LYS A 178 14.46 -17.85 2.99
C LYS A 178 14.69 -16.35 2.98
N PRO A 179 15.99 -15.91 2.98
CA PRO A 179 16.31 -14.49 2.99
C PRO A 179 15.73 -13.74 1.79
N ALA A 180 14.91 -12.72 2.07
CA ALA A 180 14.33 -11.78 1.12
C ALA A 180 14.25 -10.38 1.75
N VAL A 181 14.30 -9.34 0.95
CA VAL A 181 14.06 -7.96 1.37
C VAL A 181 12.56 -7.70 1.39
N LEU A 182 12.05 -7.14 2.50
CA LEU A 182 10.64 -6.72 2.56
C LEU A 182 10.56 -5.23 2.23
N VAL A 183 9.68 -4.89 1.31
CA VAL A 183 9.54 -3.55 0.74
C VAL A 183 8.13 -3.06 1.01
N MET A 184 7.97 -2.00 1.78
CA MET A 184 6.69 -1.45 2.21
C MET A 184 6.55 -0.01 1.70
N PRO A 185 6.07 0.17 0.46
CA PRO A 185 5.89 1.49 -0.11
C PRO A 185 4.63 2.20 0.43
N ASP A 186 4.66 3.54 0.45
CA ASP A 186 3.45 4.33 0.62
C ASP A 186 2.62 4.27 -0.67
N ALA A 187 1.61 3.41 -0.66
CA ALA A 187 0.76 3.16 -1.82
C ALA A 187 -0.22 4.31 -2.10
N ASN A 188 -0.49 5.16 -1.13
CA ASN A 188 -1.58 6.13 -1.22
C ASN A 188 -1.14 7.59 -1.14
N GLY A 189 0.08 7.87 -0.65
CA GLY A 189 0.55 9.24 -0.39
C GLY A 189 -0.09 9.84 0.86
N GLY A 190 -0.58 9.01 1.76
CA GLY A 190 -1.14 9.39 3.04
C GLY A 190 -2.29 8.50 3.52
N PRO A 191 -2.59 8.51 4.82
CA PRO A 191 -3.49 7.52 5.45
C PRO A 191 -4.97 7.70 5.09
N ARG A 192 -5.36 8.85 4.56
CA ARG A 192 -6.76 9.16 4.22
C ARG A 192 -7.03 9.21 2.71
N ILE A 193 -6.07 8.82 1.90
CA ILE A 193 -6.18 8.81 0.45
C ILE A 193 -6.20 7.35 0.00
N SER A 194 -7.20 6.95 -0.79
CA SER A 194 -7.24 5.67 -1.48
C SER A 194 -6.98 5.93 -2.97
N LEU A 195 -5.88 5.41 -3.48
CA LEU A 195 -5.52 5.45 -4.90
C LEU A 195 -5.71 4.09 -5.57
N GLN A 196 -5.92 3.04 -4.77
CA GLN A 196 -6.09 1.66 -5.23
C GLN A 196 -5.00 1.22 -6.21
N CYS A 197 -3.77 1.74 -6.06
CA CYS A 197 -2.63 1.46 -6.95
C CYS A 197 -3.01 1.63 -8.44
N LEU A 198 -3.74 2.68 -8.78
CA LEU A 198 -4.20 2.94 -10.13
C LEU A 198 -3.38 4.05 -10.81
N ASN A 199 -3.20 3.94 -12.11
CA ASN A 199 -2.84 5.09 -12.93
C ASN A 199 -4.12 5.86 -13.23
N MET A 200 -4.30 7.00 -12.60
CA MET A 200 -5.52 7.79 -12.73
C MET A 200 -5.50 8.66 -13.98
N HIS A 201 -6.66 8.78 -14.60
CA HIS A 201 -6.88 9.79 -15.64
C HIS A 201 -6.78 11.17 -14.99
N ASP A 202 -5.88 12.01 -15.48
CA ASP A 202 -5.60 13.35 -14.95
C ASP A 202 -5.21 13.37 -13.46
N GLY A 203 -4.52 12.32 -13.00
CA GLY A 203 -4.12 12.17 -11.61
C GLY A 203 -2.84 11.36 -11.42
N PRO A 204 -2.54 10.97 -10.18
CA PRO A 204 -1.34 10.20 -9.84
C PRO A 204 -1.22 8.90 -10.65
N GLN A 205 0.01 8.59 -11.08
CA GLN A 205 0.35 7.37 -11.82
C GLN A 205 0.85 6.29 -10.85
N ASP A 206 -0.04 5.87 -9.96
CA ASP A 206 0.31 5.09 -8.78
C ASP A 206 0.74 3.65 -9.14
N ALA A 207 0.04 3.01 -10.10
CA ALA A 207 0.46 1.69 -10.59
C ALA A 207 1.88 1.72 -11.18
N THR A 208 2.26 2.79 -11.87
CA THR A 208 3.62 2.96 -12.40
C THR A 208 4.63 3.17 -11.29
N PHE A 209 4.28 3.98 -10.27
CA PHE A 209 5.14 4.19 -9.11
C PHE A 209 5.43 2.87 -8.40
N MET A 210 4.40 2.11 -8.03
CA MET A 210 4.50 0.87 -7.31
C MET A 210 5.20 -0.22 -8.16
N GLY A 211 4.65 -0.52 -9.32
CA GLY A 211 5.10 -1.65 -10.14
C GLY A 211 6.39 -1.42 -10.92
N VAL A 212 6.86 -0.17 -11.05
CA VAL A 212 8.05 0.12 -11.86
C VAL A 212 9.09 0.95 -11.11
N ASP A 213 8.72 2.15 -10.64
CA ASP A 213 9.71 3.09 -10.09
C ASP A 213 10.32 2.59 -8.78
N VAL A 214 9.50 2.05 -7.85
CA VAL A 214 9.97 1.48 -6.58
C VAL A 214 10.99 0.36 -6.84
N GLN A 215 10.64 -0.61 -7.69
CA GLN A 215 11.55 -1.75 -7.98
C GLN A 215 12.87 -1.29 -8.60
N ASN A 216 12.80 -0.36 -9.57
CA ASN A 216 13.99 0.16 -10.23
C ASN A 216 14.89 0.93 -9.23
N ALA A 217 14.30 1.76 -8.38
CA ALA A 217 15.02 2.51 -7.36
C ALA A 217 15.72 1.58 -6.36
N LEU A 218 15.04 0.53 -5.88
CA LEU A 218 15.61 -0.42 -4.94
C LEU A 218 16.71 -1.28 -5.57
N ALA A 219 16.53 -1.75 -6.80
CA ALA A 219 17.57 -2.52 -7.50
C ALA A 219 18.84 -1.70 -7.76
N HIS A 220 18.70 -0.37 -7.90
CA HIS A 220 19.83 0.56 -8.04
C HIS A 220 20.49 0.88 -6.69
N ALA A 221 19.68 1.16 -5.67
CA ALA A 221 20.17 1.63 -4.37
C ALA A 221 20.66 0.49 -3.44
N LEU A 222 20.09 -0.71 -3.54
CA LEU A 222 20.31 -1.81 -2.61
C LEU A 222 20.76 -3.08 -3.33
N ARG A 223 21.27 -4.05 -2.57
CA ARG A 223 21.56 -5.39 -3.08
C ARG A 223 20.28 -6.23 -3.25
N VAL A 224 19.35 -5.70 -4.02
CA VAL A 224 18.11 -6.36 -4.42
C VAL A 224 18.22 -6.76 -5.89
N VAL A 225 17.70 -7.92 -6.25
CA VAL A 225 17.68 -8.36 -7.66
C VAL A 225 16.85 -7.37 -8.49
N PRO A 226 17.16 -7.19 -9.79
CA PRO A 226 16.29 -6.46 -10.70
C PRO A 226 14.89 -7.08 -10.72
N SER A 227 13.89 -6.28 -11.13
CA SER A 227 12.51 -6.77 -11.27
C SER A 227 12.43 -8.04 -12.12
N GLY A 228 11.49 -8.91 -11.80
CA GLY A 228 11.29 -10.18 -12.47
C GLY A 228 10.76 -11.26 -11.53
N ARG A 229 10.94 -12.51 -11.90
CA ARG A 229 10.39 -13.67 -11.16
C ARG A 229 10.86 -13.81 -9.71
N ALA A 230 11.95 -13.18 -9.33
CA ALA A 230 12.43 -13.16 -7.95
C ALA A 230 11.87 -11.96 -7.14
N TRP A 231 10.83 -11.29 -7.63
CA TRP A 231 10.02 -10.35 -6.90
C TRP A 231 8.64 -10.93 -6.60
N GLY A 232 8.22 -10.82 -5.33
CA GLY A 232 6.88 -11.07 -4.90
C GLY A 232 6.15 -9.76 -4.61
N ILE A 233 4.82 -9.81 -4.60
CA ILE A 233 3.96 -8.74 -4.12
C ILE A 233 2.90 -9.34 -3.23
N ALA A 234 2.59 -8.72 -2.11
CA ALA A 234 1.49 -9.14 -1.26
C ALA A 234 0.80 -7.93 -0.62
N GLY A 235 -0.44 -8.11 -0.20
CA GLY A 235 -1.16 -7.06 0.47
C GLY A 235 -2.47 -7.55 1.08
N TYR A 236 -3.02 -6.73 1.98
CA TYR A 236 -4.30 -7.03 2.62
C TYR A 236 -5.36 -5.99 2.25
N SER A 237 -6.63 -6.42 2.18
CA SER A 237 -7.77 -5.54 1.86
C SER A 237 -7.56 -4.81 0.52
N GLU A 238 -7.51 -3.47 0.49
CA GLU A 238 -7.14 -2.70 -0.71
C GLU A 238 -5.76 -3.10 -1.24
N GLY A 239 -4.78 -3.35 -0.35
CA GLY A 239 -3.47 -3.85 -0.73
C GLY A 239 -3.52 -5.25 -1.38
N GLY A 240 -4.49 -6.07 -1.00
CA GLY A 240 -4.77 -7.35 -1.67
C GLY A 240 -5.25 -7.16 -3.11
N TYR A 241 -6.15 -6.20 -3.32
CA TYR A 241 -6.52 -5.79 -4.68
C TYR A 241 -5.29 -5.28 -5.46
N CYS A 242 -4.49 -4.40 -4.84
CA CYS A 242 -3.25 -3.91 -5.44
C CYS A 242 -2.32 -5.04 -5.87
N ALA A 243 -2.10 -6.02 -4.98
CA ALA A 243 -1.23 -7.16 -5.25
C ALA A 243 -1.73 -7.99 -6.45
N ALA A 244 -3.05 -8.26 -6.52
CA ALA A 244 -3.63 -8.96 -7.65
C ALA A 244 -3.55 -8.13 -8.95
N ASN A 245 -3.87 -6.85 -8.88
CA ASN A 245 -3.93 -5.96 -10.03
C ASN A 245 -2.54 -5.70 -10.62
N LEU A 246 -1.57 -5.30 -9.78
CA LEU A 246 -0.20 -5.00 -10.23
C LEU A 246 0.51 -6.24 -10.76
N ALA A 247 0.32 -7.41 -10.14
CA ALA A 247 0.87 -8.67 -10.62
C ALA A 247 0.36 -9.03 -12.03
N LEU A 248 -0.89 -8.69 -12.35
CA LEU A 248 -1.45 -8.92 -13.69
C LEU A 248 -1.12 -7.79 -14.68
N ILE A 249 -0.93 -6.54 -14.22
CA ILE A 249 -0.50 -5.43 -15.08
C ILE A 249 0.96 -5.61 -15.50
N TYR A 250 1.80 -6.07 -14.59
CA TYR A 250 3.24 -6.24 -14.77
C TYR A 250 3.68 -7.70 -14.55
N PRO A 251 3.15 -8.68 -15.31
CA PRO A 251 3.42 -10.10 -15.06
C PRO A 251 4.90 -10.48 -15.22
N ASP A 252 5.67 -9.68 -15.94
CA ASP A 252 7.11 -9.89 -16.11
C ASP A 252 7.94 -9.34 -14.93
N ARG A 253 7.32 -8.54 -14.05
CA ARG A 253 8.01 -7.87 -12.93
C ARG A 253 7.78 -8.57 -11.59
N TYR A 254 6.78 -9.44 -11.50
CA TYR A 254 6.47 -10.22 -10.31
C TYR A 254 6.36 -11.71 -10.64
N GLY A 255 6.96 -12.55 -9.82
CA GLY A 255 6.81 -14.00 -9.93
C GLY A 255 5.69 -14.57 -9.08
N TYR A 256 5.34 -13.88 -8.00
CA TYR A 256 4.43 -14.38 -6.96
C TYR A 256 3.55 -13.26 -6.41
N SER A 257 2.30 -13.57 -6.13
CA SER A 257 1.33 -12.62 -5.58
C SER A 257 0.56 -13.24 -4.41
N GLY A 258 0.58 -12.57 -3.25
CA GLY A 258 -0.17 -12.90 -2.05
C GLY A 258 -1.34 -11.93 -1.85
N VAL A 259 -2.56 -12.43 -1.83
CA VAL A 259 -3.78 -11.62 -1.73
C VAL A 259 -4.52 -11.98 -0.44
N LEU A 260 -4.48 -11.09 0.56
CA LEU A 260 -5.12 -11.29 1.84
C LEU A 260 -6.43 -10.49 1.89
N SER A 261 -7.58 -11.15 1.92
CA SER A 261 -8.92 -10.53 1.92
C SER A 261 -9.07 -9.43 0.86
N GLY A 262 -8.49 -9.64 -0.33
CA GLY A 262 -8.55 -8.70 -1.43
C GLY A 262 -9.86 -8.81 -2.21
N TYR A 263 -10.18 -7.76 -2.93
CA TYR A 263 -11.25 -7.73 -3.94
C TYR A 263 -10.64 -7.74 -5.35
N PHE A 264 -11.46 -8.00 -6.40
CA PHE A 264 -10.93 -8.24 -7.74
C PHE A 264 -11.57 -7.36 -8.83
N ALA A 265 -12.01 -6.18 -8.40
CA ALA A 265 -12.43 -5.07 -9.26
C ALA A 265 -12.23 -3.76 -8.52
N PRO A 266 -11.85 -2.66 -9.18
CA PRO A 266 -11.68 -1.38 -8.50
C PRO A 266 -13.00 -0.88 -7.90
N LEU A 267 -12.96 -0.50 -6.63
CA LEU A 267 -14.08 0.09 -5.92
C LEU A 267 -14.26 1.57 -6.30
N PRO A 268 -15.47 2.13 -6.15
CA PRO A 268 -15.64 3.58 -6.19
C PRO A 268 -14.77 4.27 -5.13
N LEU A 269 -14.27 5.47 -5.44
CA LEU A 269 -13.44 6.27 -4.52
C LEU A 269 -14.28 7.07 -3.51
N ASP A 270 -15.54 6.70 -3.29
CA ASP A 270 -16.48 7.36 -2.40
C ASP A 270 -16.42 6.87 -0.95
N HIS A 271 -15.26 6.33 -0.55
CA HIS A 271 -15.02 5.92 0.83
C HIS A 271 -15.09 7.11 1.79
N LEU A 272 -15.62 6.87 2.97
CA LEU A 272 -15.69 7.88 4.01
C LEU A 272 -14.29 8.46 4.33
N GLY A 273 -14.17 9.78 4.20
CA GLY A 273 -12.91 10.49 4.45
C GLY A 273 -11.90 10.49 3.30
N ASN A 274 -12.15 9.79 2.18
CA ASN A 274 -11.28 9.89 1.01
C ASN A 274 -11.54 11.22 0.27
N PRO A 275 -10.55 12.13 0.16
CA PRO A 275 -10.72 13.39 -0.54
C PRO A 275 -10.98 13.22 -2.05
N LEU A 276 -10.68 12.05 -2.59
CA LEU A 276 -10.86 11.71 -4.01
C LEU A 276 -12.24 11.11 -4.32
N HIS A 277 -13.18 11.11 -3.38
CA HIS A 277 -14.49 10.47 -3.53
C HIS A 277 -15.31 10.90 -4.77
N LYS A 278 -15.04 12.08 -5.33
CA LYS A 278 -15.68 12.59 -6.56
C LYS A 278 -14.88 12.30 -7.84
N VAL A 279 -13.67 11.72 -7.71
CA VAL A 279 -12.80 11.47 -8.85
C VAL A 279 -13.17 10.14 -9.49
N ASN A 280 -13.39 10.14 -10.81
CA ASN A 280 -13.44 8.91 -11.57
C ASN A 280 -12.02 8.57 -12.05
N PRO A 281 -11.37 7.54 -11.49
CA PRO A 281 -9.97 7.25 -11.79
C PRO A 281 -9.70 6.91 -13.27
N PHE A 282 -10.73 6.51 -13.99
CA PHE A 282 -10.62 6.09 -15.39
C PHE A 282 -11.22 7.11 -16.38
N GLY A 283 -11.82 8.21 -15.91
CA GLY A 283 -12.57 9.12 -16.77
C GLY A 283 -13.65 8.37 -17.57
N LYS A 284 -13.63 8.51 -18.91
CA LYS A 284 -14.54 7.78 -19.82
C LYS A 284 -13.90 6.50 -20.40
N ASN A 285 -12.70 6.13 -19.99
CA ASN A 285 -11.94 5.01 -20.56
C ASN A 285 -12.37 3.67 -19.94
N LYS A 286 -13.34 3.02 -20.56
CA LYS A 286 -13.85 1.69 -20.15
C LYS A 286 -12.76 0.61 -20.22
N LEU A 287 -11.87 0.70 -21.22
CA LEU A 287 -10.77 -0.27 -21.38
C LEU A 287 -9.78 -0.15 -20.21
N ALA A 288 -9.43 1.06 -19.78
CA ALA A 288 -8.58 1.27 -18.61
C ALA A 288 -9.21 0.65 -17.35
N ARG A 289 -10.54 0.82 -17.15
CA ARG A 289 -11.24 0.17 -16.05
C ARG A 289 -11.15 -1.36 -16.14
N GLN A 290 -11.43 -1.92 -17.31
CA GLN A 290 -11.34 -3.38 -17.55
C GLN A 290 -9.93 -3.91 -17.29
N GLN A 291 -8.91 -3.20 -17.74
CA GLN A 291 -7.51 -3.57 -17.53
C GLN A 291 -7.07 -3.51 -16.05
N ASN A 292 -7.76 -2.73 -15.23
CA ASN A 292 -7.56 -2.63 -13.78
C ASN A 292 -8.60 -3.43 -12.97
N THR A 293 -9.37 -4.29 -13.64
CA THR A 293 -10.25 -5.27 -13.02
C THR A 293 -9.57 -6.65 -13.14
N PRO A 294 -8.92 -7.16 -12.08
CA PRO A 294 -8.16 -8.42 -12.13
C PRO A 294 -8.89 -9.58 -12.78
N THR A 295 -10.18 -9.74 -12.50
CA THR A 295 -11.00 -10.80 -13.12
C THR A 295 -11.16 -10.63 -14.62
N ASP A 296 -11.38 -9.42 -15.10
CA ASP A 296 -11.56 -9.14 -16.53
C ASP A 296 -10.22 -9.17 -17.28
N ARG A 297 -9.18 -8.62 -16.62
CA ARG A 297 -7.84 -8.66 -17.16
C ARG A 297 -7.37 -10.11 -17.36
N LEU A 298 -7.56 -10.97 -16.38
CA LEU A 298 -7.17 -12.39 -16.48
C LEU A 298 -7.88 -13.11 -17.62
N ARG A 299 -9.14 -12.78 -17.91
CA ARG A 299 -9.88 -13.33 -19.07
C ARG A 299 -9.35 -12.84 -20.41
N THR A 300 -8.79 -11.63 -20.45
CA THR A 300 -8.36 -10.96 -21.70
C THR A 300 -6.86 -11.06 -21.96
N LEU A 301 -6.05 -11.43 -20.97
CA LEU A 301 -4.61 -11.65 -21.17
C LEU A 301 -4.37 -12.82 -22.14
N PRO A 302 -3.44 -12.68 -23.12
CA PRO A 302 -3.06 -13.75 -24.02
C PRO A 302 -2.63 -15.02 -23.26
N LEU A 303 -2.93 -16.21 -23.81
CA LEU A 303 -2.64 -17.49 -23.15
C LEU A 303 -1.13 -17.76 -22.99
N ASN A 304 -0.30 -17.15 -23.82
CA ASN A 304 1.16 -17.28 -23.77
C ASN A 304 1.82 -16.32 -22.74
N VAL A 305 1.04 -15.47 -22.04
CA VAL A 305 1.57 -14.67 -20.95
C VAL A 305 1.80 -15.56 -19.73
N HIS A 306 3.04 -15.57 -19.24
CA HIS A 306 3.39 -16.24 -18.00
C HIS A 306 2.87 -15.42 -16.81
N LEU A 307 1.85 -15.94 -16.15
CA LEU A 307 1.27 -15.30 -14.97
C LEU A 307 2.16 -15.51 -13.73
N PRO A 308 2.18 -14.57 -12.78
CA PRO A 308 2.66 -14.82 -11.42
C PRO A 308 1.89 -15.97 -10.78
N GLN A 309 2.52 -16.71 -9.88
CA GLN A 309 1.82 -17.67 -9.03
C GLN A 309 1.04 -16.92 -7.94
N PHE A 310 -0.16 -17.41 -7.62
CA PHE A 310 -1.04 -16.75 -6.65
C PHE A 310 -1.25 -17.59 -5.40
N TRP A 311 -1.23 -16.93 -4.26
CA TRP A 311 -1.68 -17.40 -2.97
C TRP A 311 -2.78 -16.45 -2.47
N LEU A 312 -3.94 -17.00 -2.14
CA LEU A 312 -5.13 -16.23 -1.74
C LEU A 312 -5.44 -16.57 -0.28
N GLY A 313 -5.77 -15.58 0.53
CA GLY A 313 -6.17 -15.76 1.92
C GLY A 313 -7.42 -14.96 2.26
N ALA A 314 -8.28 -15.51 3.11
CA ALA A 314 -9.48 -14.83 3.60
C ALA A 314 -9.89 -15.35 4.98
N GLY A 315 -10.59 -14.53 5.76
CA GLY A 315 -11.22 -14.96 7.01
C GLY A 315 -12.57 -15.64 6.77
N SER A 316 -12.81 -16.80 7.40
CA SER A 316 -14.02 -17.61 7.17
C SER A 316 -15.32 -16.92 7.62
N SER A 317 -15.26 -15.97 8.54
CA SER A 317 -16.44 -15.23 9.01
C SER A 317 -16.94 -14.17 8.03
N VAL A 318 -16.15 -13.85 6.97
CA VAL A 318 -16.55 -12.89 5.93
C VAL A 318 -16.83 -13.63 4.63
N HIS A 319 -18.06 -14.08 4.46
CA HIS A 319 -18.46 -14.86 3.28
C HIS A 319 -18.18 -14.15 1.95
N ALA A 320 -18.26 -12.81 1.91
CA ALA A 320 -17.97 -12.03 0.72
C ALA A 320 -16.49 -12.17 0.30
N ASP A 321 -15.54 -12.08 1.25
CA ASP A 321 -14.11 -12.22 0.99
C ASP A 321 -13.78 -13.64 0.49
N VAL A 322 -14.33 -14.66 1.17
CA VAL A 322 -14.13 -16.07 0.77
C VAL A 322 -14.71 -16.33 -0.62
N SER A 323 -15.90 -15.80 -0.91
CA SER A 323 -16.55 -15.96 -2.22
C SER A 323 -15.75 -15.28 -3.33
N ALA A 324 -15.28 -14.05 -3.10
CA ALA A 324 -14.44 -13.33 -4.04
C ALA A 324 -13.11 -14.07 -4.31
N ALA A 325 -12.44 -14.54 -3.26
CA ALA A 325 -11.20 -15.30 -3.37
C ALA A 325 -11.41 -16.63 -4.14
N ARG A 326 -12.47 -17.38 -3.84
CA ARG A 326 -12.82 -18.61 -4.58
C ARG A 326 -13.13 -18.37 -6.04
N GLY A 327 -13.91 -17.32 -6.35
CA GLY A 327 -14.22 -16.95 -7.74
C GLY A 327 -12.96 -16.61 -8.53
N PHE A 328 -12.03 -15.87 -7.91
CA PHE A 328 -10.76 -15.54 -8.54
C PHE A 328 -9.83 -16.77 -8.64
N GLN A 329 -9.78 -17.64 -7.62
CA GLN A 329 -9.07 -18.91 -7.66
C GLN A 329 -9.53 -19.78 -8.83
N GLN A 330 -10.84 -19.97 -8.99
CA GLN A 330 -11.39 -20.74 -10.10
C GLN A 330 -10.98 -20.19 -11.46
N LEU A 331 -10.98 -18.88 -11.60
CA LEU A 331 -10.53 -18.22 -12.82
C LEU A 331 -9.03 -18.43 -13.07
N LEU A 332 -8.19 -18.31 -12.05
CA LEU A 332 -6.75 -18.59 -12.14
C LEU A 332 -6.47 -20.03 -12.52
N LEU A 333 -7.23 -20.99 -11.98
CA LEU A 333 -7.08 -22.42 -12.28
C LEU A 333 -7.36 -22.75 -13.76
N THR A 334 -8.05 -21.90 -14.51
CA THR A 334 -8.18 -22.04 -15.97
C THR A 334 -6.89 -21.71 -16.72
N ARG A 335 -5.92 -21.10 -16.07
CA ARG A 335 -4.69 -20.57 -16.65
C ARG A 335 -3.42 -21.23 -16.09
N GLN A 336 -3.45 -21.65 -14.84
CA GLN A 336 -2.30 -22.24 -14.15
C GLN A 336 -2.75 -23.16 -13.01
N PRO A 337 -2.04 -24.27 -12.75
CA PRO A 337 -2.34 -25.17 -11.63
C PRO A 337 -1.86 -24.60 -10.29
N ASN A 338 -2.26 -25.25 -9.20
CA ASN A 338 -1.70 -25.07 -7.85
C ASN A 338 -1.93 -23.68 -7.23
N ILE A 339 -3.11 -23.09 -7.44
CA ILE A 339 -3.52 -21.88 -6.75
C ILE A 339 -3.99 -22.22 -5.33
N ILE A 340 -3.29 -21.70 -4.35
CA ILE A 340 -3.64 -21.90 -2.93
C ILE A 340 -4.74 -20.91 -2.56
N LEU A 341 -5.74 -21.40 -1.83
CA LEU A 341 -6.70 -20.61 -1.09
C LEU A 341 -6.68 -21.07 0.37
N ASP A 342 -6.16 -20.23 1.22
CA ASP A 342 -6.14 -20.40 2.68
C ASP A 342 -7.29 -19.63 3.31
N VAL A 343 -8.12 -20.30 4.10
CA VAL A 343 -9.28 -19.71 4.75
C VAL A 343 -9.12 -19.83 6.26
N GLU A 344 -8.72 -18.71 6.89
CA GLU A 344 -8.48 -18.66 8.32
C GLU A 344 -9.77 -18.94 9.11
N PRO A 345 -9.83 -20.02 9.91
CA PRO A 345 -11.01 -20.37 10.67
C PRO A 345 -11.39 -19.30 11.69
N GLY A 346 -12.65 -18.85 11.67
CA GLY A 346 -13.12 -17.78 12.56
C GLY A 346 -12.56 -16.38 12.24
N GLY A 347 -11.65 -16.28 11.27
CA GLY A 347 -11.05 -15.02 10.85
C GLY A 347 -12.09 -14.05 10.26
N SER A 348 -11.88 -12.75 10.46
CA SER A 348 -12.70 -11.66 9.95
C SER A 348 -11.90 -10.77 9.00
N HIS A 349 -12.48 -9.67 8.51
CA HIS A 349 -11.77 -8.66 7.72
C HIS A 349 -11.01 -7.71 8.64
N ASN A 350 -9.94 -8.19 9.28
CA ASN A 350 -9.20 -7.46 10.30
C ASN A 350 -7.73 -7.90 10.41
N MET A 351 -6.97 -7.16 11.24
CA MET A 351 -5.54 -7.37 11.44
C MET A 351 -5.21 -8.74 12.07
N ALA A 352 -6.09 -9.30 12.93
CA ALA A 352 -5.87 -10.64 13.49
C ALA A 352 -5.79 -11.70 12.41
N THR A 353 -6.73 -11.68 11.47
CA THR A 353 -6.75 -12.59 10.32
C THR A 353 -5.50 -12.42 9.45
N TRP A 354 -5.10 -11.20 9.16
CA TRP A 354 -3.93 -10.97 8.30
C TRP A 354 -2.62 -11.35 9.00
N ARG A 355 -2.50 -11.14 10.33
CA ARG A 355 -1.38 -11.68 11.12
C ARG A 355 -1.30 -13.20 11.07
N ALA A 356 -2.44 -13.89 11.12
CA ALA A 356 -2.49 -15.35 11.03
C ALA A 356 -2.09 -15.87 9.64
N LEU A 357 -2.45 -15.13 8.58
CA LEU A 357 -2.19 -15.52 7.19
C LEU A 357 -0.78 -15.15 6.68
N VAL A 358 -0.07 -14.24 7.35
CA VAL A 358 1.28 -13.81 6.95
C VAL A 358 2.33 -14.92 7.05
N PRO A 359 2.43 -15.71 8.13
CA PRO A 359 3.39 -16.81 8.22
C PRO A 359 3.27 -17.81 7.05
N PRO A 360 2.11 -18.46 6.79
CA PRO A 360 2.00 -19.41 5.69
C PRO A 360 2.23 -18.79 4.30
N LEU A 361 1.89 -17.51 4.11
CA LEU A 361 2.22 -16.77 2.89
C LEU A 361 3.74 -16.64 2.70
N LEU A 362 4.48 -16.26 3.73
CA LEU A 362 5.94 -16.11 3.67
C LEU A 362 6.64 -17.45 3.49
N GLU A 363 6.16 -18.50 4.14
CA GLU A 363 6.63 -19.88 3.99
C GLU A 363 6.45 -20.39 2.56
N TRP A 364 5.31 -20.06 1.94
CA TRP A 364 5.06 -20.41 0.55
C TRP A 364 5.93 -19.57 -0.40
N MET A 365 6.03 -18.25 -0.20
CA MET A 365 6.60 -17.34 -1.20
C MET A 365 8.13 -17.34 -1.21
N THR A 366 8.78 -17.27 -0.05
CA THR A 366 10.22 -16.99 0.03
C THR A 366 11.12 -18.07 -0.58
N PRO A 367 10.86 -19.38 -0.42
CA PRO A 367 11.67 -20.41 -1.08
C PRO A 367 11.59 -20.33 -2.60
N GLN A 368 10.41 -20.00 -3.13
CA GLN A 368 10.18 -19.91 -4.56
C GLN A 368 10.88 -18.69 -5.17
N LEU A 369 10.91 -17.55 -4.47
CA LEU A 369 11.66 -16.36 -4.90
C LEU A 369 13.15 -16.65 -5.00
N VAL A 370 13.73 -17.37 -4.03
CA VAL A 370 15.13 -17.78 -4.07
C VAL A 370 15.39 -18.77 -5.21
N GLN A 371 14.50 -19.72 -5.45
CA GLN A 371 14.62 -20.65 -6.59
C GLN A 371 14.55 -19.91 -7.93
N ALA A 372 13.65 -18.93 -8.06
CA ALA A 372 13.56 -18.10 -9.26
C ALA A 372 14.84 -17.27 -9.50
N GLN A 373 15.47 -16.80 -8.42
CA GLN A 373 16.76 -16.09 -8.49
C GLN A 373 17.91 -17.02 -8.93
N LEU A 374 17.97 -18.24 -8.39
CA LEU A 374 19.03 -19.20 -8.69
C LEU A 374 18.91 -19.80 -10.09
N HIS A 375 17.70 -19.89 -10.61
CA HIS A 375 17.40 -20.54 -11.90
C HIS A 375 16.61 -19.61 -12.84
N PRO A 376 17.16 -18.45 -13.24
CA PRO A 376 16.44 -17.47 -14.06
C PRO A 376 16.03 -18.03 -15.42
N GLN A 377 16.74 -19.04 -15.95
CA GLN A 377 16.42 -19.68 -17.24
C GLN A 377 15.14 -20.53 -17.20
N ARG A 378 14.74 -21.04 -16.03
CA ARG A 378 13.45 -21.75 -15.86
C ARG A 378 12.27 -20.78 -15.85
N PHE A 379 12.55 -19.52 -15.69
CA PHE A 379 11.62 -18.41 -15.61
C PHE A 379 12.13 -17.27 -16.50
N PRO A 380 12.05 -17.40 -17.84
CA PRO A 380 12.59 -16.39 -18.75
C PRO A 380 11.98 -15.02 -18.42
N GLY A 381 12.87 -14.06 -18.15
CA GLY A 381 12.50 -12.68 -17.91
C GLY A 381 12.11 -11.95 -19.22
N PRO A 382 11.75 -10.66 -19.14
CA PRO A 382 11.18 -9.88 -20.24
C PRO A 382 12.05 -9.73 -21.49
N GLY A 383 13.28 -10.25 -21.51
CA GLY A 383 14.18 -10.18 -22.67
C GLY A 383 14.03 -11.27 -23.72
N ALA A 384 13.23 -12.33 -23.47
CA ALA A 384 13.13 -13.49 -24.36
C ALA A 384 11.88 -13.51 -25.27
N ALA A 385 10.91 -12.66 -25.03
CA ALA A 385 9.78 -12.43 -25.93
C ALA A 385 9.72 -10.95 -26.23
N GLN A 386 9.86 -10.58 -27.51
CA GLN A 386 9.44 -9.25 -27.98
C GLN A 386 7.92 -9.16 -27.73
N HIS A 387 7.53 -8.72 -26.55
CA HIS A 387 6.16 -8.33 -26.34
C HIS A 387 5.90 -7.09 -27.19
N PRO A 388 4.83 -7.11 -28.00
CA PRO A 388 4.18 -5.85 -28.27
C PRO A 388 3.79 -5.37 -26.86
N ALA A 389 4.56 -4.44 -26.31
CA ALA A 389 4.10 -3.65 -25.19
C ALA A 389 2.68 -3.25 -25.59
N GLY A 390 1.69 -3.90 -24.97
CA GLY A 390 0.36 -3.39 -25.01
C GLY A 390 0.55 -1.97 -24.55
N ASN A 391 0.51 -1.03 -25.50
CA ASN A 391 0.78 0.36 -25.32
C ASN A 391 -0.15 0.88 -24.22
N VAL A 392 0.22 0.66 -22.96
CA VAL A 392 -0.07 1.61 -21.92
C VAL A 392 0.91 2.75 -22.21
N ARG A 393 0.67 3.46 -23.33
CA ARG A 393 1.22 4.79 -23.48
C ARG A 393 0.80 5.51 -22.21
N PRO A 394 1.71 6.23 -21.54
CA PRO A 394 1.29 7.28 -20.64
C PRO A 394 0.22 8.04 -21.43
N ILE A 395 -0.98 8.18 -20.89
CA ILE A 395 -2.02 8.99 -21.53
C ILE A 395 -1.33 10.35 -21.68
N PRO A 396 -1.15 10.87 -22.90
CA PRO A 396 -0.41 12.11 -23.07
C PRO A 396 -1.11 13.15 -22.22
N SER A 397 -0.38 13.72 -21.27
CA SER A 397 -0.79 14.93 -20.55
C SER A 397 -1.19 15.91 -21.64
N GLY A 398 -2.45 16.33 -21.62
CA GLY A 398 -2.98 17.25 -22.59
C GLY A 398 -2.03 18.43 -22.75
N ALA A 399 -1.65 18.73 -23.97
CA ALA A 399 -0.80 19.85 -24.31
C ALA A 399 -1.28 21.09 -23.56
N SER A 400 -0.40 21.69 -22.81
CA SER A 400 -0.57 23.05 -22.29
C SER A 400 -1.03 23.94 -23.45
N PRO A 401 -2.07 24.76 -23.30
CA PRO A 401 -2.48 25.62 -24.40
C PRO A 401 -1.29 26.52 -24.74
N ALA A 402 -0.84 26.41 -25.99
CA ALA A 402 0.21 27.23 -26.56
C ALA A 402 -0.13 28.70 -26.31
N ALA A 403 0.80 29.43 -25.73
CA ALA A 403 0.73 30.88 -25.61
C ALA A 403 0.50 31.48 -26.99
N THR A 404 -0.62 32.14 -27.17
CA THR A 404 -0.94 32.95 -28.34
C THR A 404 0.15 34.01 -28.54
N PRO A 405 0.72 34.16 -29.73
CA PRO A 405 1.67 35.23 -30.01
C PRO A 405 0.96 36.57 -29.87
N SER A 406 1.52 37.43 -29.02
CA SER A 406 1.13 38.84 -28.92
C SER A 406 1.19 39.53 -30.27
N ALA A 407 0.04 39.93 -30.80
CA ALA A 407 -0.05 40.76 -32.02
C ALA A 407 0.54 42.12 -31.71
N ALA A 408 1.51 42.47 -32.53
CA ALA A 408 2.16 43.79 -32.55
C ALA A 408 1.13 44.91 -32.79
N ARG A 409 1.18 45.96 -31.99
CA ARG A 409 0.44 47.20 -32.18
C ARG A 409 0.94 47.93 -33.44
N PRO A 410 0.09 48.38 -34.36
CA PRO A 410 0.43 49.39 -35.34
C PRO A 410 0.24 50.79 -34.68
N GLY A 411 1.16 51.67 -35.02
CA GLY A 411 1.32 52.99 -34.47
C GLY A 411 0.20 53.99 -34.82
N HIS A 412 0.15 54.98 -33.98
CA HIS A 412 -0.63 56.21 -34.10
C HIS A 412 -0.43 56.95 -35.42
N ARG A 413 -1.53 57.39 -36.00
CA ARG A 413 -1.61 58.66 -36.77
C ARG A 413 -2.92 59.40 -36.48
N PRO A 414 -2.89 60.74 -36.37
CA PRO A 414 -4.00 61.54 -35.82
C PRO A 414 -4.90 62.19 -36.83
N SER A 415 -6.07 62.57 -36.32
CA SER A 415 -6.97 63.65 -36.72
C SER A 415 -7.77 63.58 -38.02
N ARG A 416 -9.08 63.69 -37.92
CA ARG A 416 -9.84 64.91 -38.28
C ARG A 416 -11.31 64.84 -37.82
N ARG A 417 -11.74 65.97 -37.24
CA ARG A 417 -13.10 66.37 -36.84
C ARG A 417 -14.05 66.39 -38.07
N THR A 418 -15.31 66.06 -37.81
CA THR A 418 -16.60 66.72 -38.14
C THR A 418 -17.67 65.73 -37.70
N GLY A 419 -18.67 65.95 -36.87
CA GLY A 419 -19.58 67.09 -36.79
C GLY A 419 -21.00 66.54 -36.99
N ALA A 420 -21.90 66.84 -36.05
CA ALA A 420 -23.36 66.80 -36.17
C ALA A 420 -24.10 65.46 -35.96
N ALA A 421 -24.78 65.33 -34.85
CA ALA A 421 -26.09 65.81 -34.54
C ALA A 421 -27.20 64.72 -34.53
N ARG A 422 -27.77 64.60 -33.37
CA ARG A 422 -29.21 64.52 -33.06
C ARG A 422 -30.05 63.26 -33.29
N ARG A 423 -30.59 62.87 -32.20
CA ARG A 423 -32.01 62.69 -31.84
C ARG A 423 -32.52 61.26 -31.69
N HIS A 424 -32.93 61.07 -30.46
CA HIS A 424 -34.24 60.71 -29.95
C HIS A 424 -34.86 59.29 -30.20
N ARG A 425 -35.21 58.73 -29.07
CA ARG A 425 -36.45 58.11 -28.53
C ARG A 425 -36.55 56.58 -28.63
N SER A 426 -36.61 56.08 -27.42
CA SER A 426 -37.76 55.40 -26.75
C SER A 426 -38.44 54.25 -27.52
N ALA A 427 -38.35 53.08 -27.03
CA ALA A 427 -39.36 52.33 -26.28
C ALA A 427 -38.69 51.16 -25.59
#